data_1dc4c97f5a083d92493c76f4bcce0297
#
_entry.id   1dc4c97f5a083d92493c76f4bcce0297
#
_cell.length_a   1.000
_cell.length_b   1.000
_cell.length_c   1.000
_cell.angle_alpha   90.00
_cell.angle_beta   90.00
_cell.angle_gamma   90.00
#
_symmetry.space_group_name_H-M   'P 1'
#
loop_
_entity.id
_entity.type
_entity.pdbx_description
1 polymer ?
#
loop_
_entity_poly.entity_id
_entity_poly.type
_entity_poly.pdbx_seq_one_letter_code
_entity_poly.pdbx_strand_id
1 'polypeptide(L)'
;MLQQSMGRFRAFWALLLAGPGLLALLGYWALVRTTRHWFEADLELRSRLAVASANESLTNHWASNPERLTQTLTDITRDERIMAAAACSAQGQLLAASQAYPSEFSCGSVLARMRRALGTSSVSNWSMSDDLPSGPVHLSVVRLQGANAPLGSVILVHDLSYLERREATARNLLLIAFFILSLSASVVTLLAARLAWRGWTLELRRALKGGATGQFQPLLRDVRALAGQLANERSIEARAGAWSPERLRSTLTQHLHGERIVILANREPYVHERTAEGVRFLHPASGLVTALEPVMRACSGVWVGHGSGSADRETVDAKDRVRVPPGEESYVIRRVWLSEAEENGYYYGFSNEGLWPLCHLAHARPVFRAQDFEHYVRVNRKFAEAVCAEVDTDDPIILVQDYHFALAPKMIRERLPRATIITFWHTPWPNAERVGICPWREELISGLLGSSVVGFHTQQHCNNFIDSVDAFMESRIDREANAVVQGARRSLVRPYPISIEWPVHWLRQVPMVEAARVQVRRELGLEPDALLGVGVDRLDYTKGIEERLSAVDELLT
;
A
#
# COMPACT_ATOMS: atom_id res chain seq x y z
N MET A 1 35.12 -34.39 -32.02
CA MET A 1 34.63 -33.97 -30.68
C MET A 1 34.89 -32.48 -30.35
N LEU A 2 36.04 -31.89 -30.69
CA LEU A 2 36.33 -30.46 -30.40
C LEU A 2 35.44 -29.46 -31.15
N GLN A 3 35.04 -29.72 -32.39
CA GLN A 3 34.16 -28.82 -33.15
C GLN A 3 32.68 -28.79 -32.64
N GLN A 4 32.18 -29.89 -32.13
CA GLN A 4 30.82 -29.93 -31.52
C GLN A 4 30.76 -29.23 -30.16
N SER A 5 31.88 -29.23 -29.39
CA SER A 5 31.94 -28.49 -28.12
C SER A 5 31.99 -26.98 -28.31
N MET A 6 32.68 -26.50 -29.36
CA MET A 6 32.73 -25.08 -29.72
C MET A 6 31.38 -24.53 -30.20
N GLY A 7 30.57 -25.35 -30.91
CA GLY A 7 29.23 -24.98 -31.33
C GLY A 7 28.27 -24.79 -30.15
N ARG A 8 28.30 -25.71 -29.17
CA ARG A 8 27.50 -25.62 -27.94
C ARG A 8 27.93 -24.44 -27.05
N PHE A 9 29.21 -24.14 -27.01
CA PHE A 9 29.76 -23.00 -26.29
C PHE A 9 29.31 -21.66 -26.90
N ARG A 10 29.34 -21.55 -28.23
CA ARG A 10 28.81 -20.38 -28.95
C ARG A 10 27.31 -20.21 -28.79
N ALA A 11 26.53 -21.29 -28.83
CA ALA A 11 25.11 -21.27 -28.63
C ALA A 11 24.72 -20.86 -27.17
N PHE A 12 25.50 -21.30 -26.19
CA PHE A 12 25.33 -20.89 -24.79
C PHE A 12 25.54 -19.39 -24.61
N TRP A 13 26.64 -18.84 -25.17
CA TRP A 13 26.89 -17.40 -25.09
C TRP A 13 25.88 -16.57 -25.89
N ALA A 14 25.45 -17.07 -27.05
CA ALA A 14 24.39 -16.41 -27.82
C ALA A 14 23.07 -16.34 -27.04
N LEU A 15 22.70 -17.41 -26.36
CA LEU A 15 21.50 -17.46 -25.52
C LEU A 15 21.61 -16.55 -24.27
N LEU A 16 22.80 -16.51 -23.65
CA LEU A 16 23.08 -15.69 -22.47
C LEU A 16 23.03 -14.19 -22.77
N LEU A 17 23.37 -13.79 -23.99
CA LEU A 17 23.32 -12.39 -24.42
C LEU A 17 21.98 -12.01 -25.08
N ALA A 18 21.35 -12.96 -25.77
CA ALA A 18 20.06 -12.70 -26.44
C ALA A 18 18.89 -12.47 -25.48
N GLY A 19 18.86 -13.18 -24.37
CA GLY A 19 17.81 -13.05 -23.38
C GLY A 19 17.74 -11.65 -22.73
N PRO A 20 18.82 -11.18 -22.11
CA PRO A 20 18.87 -9.82 -21.56
C PRO A 20 18.71 -8.74 -22.62
N GLY A 21 19.22 -8.95 -23.85
CA GLY A 21 19.04 -8.02 -24.97
C GLY A 21 17.58 -7.85 -25.38
N LEU A 22 16.85 -8.96 -25.44
CA LEU A 22 15.40 -8.95 -25.74
C LEU A 22 14.62 -8.26 -24.64
N LEU A 23 14.96 -8.53 -23.37
CA LEU A 23 14.33 -7.88 -22.22
C LEU A 23 14.58 -6.37 -22.19
N ALA A 24 15.79 -5.93 -22.51
CA ALA A 24 16.13 -4.52 -22.59
C ALA A 24 15.37 -3.82 -23.73
N LEU A 25 15.24 -4.47 -24.89
CA LEU A 25 14.47 -3.98 -26.03
C LEU A 25 12.99 -3.88 -25.70
N LEU A 26 12.40 -4.90 -25.08
CA LEU A 26 11.00 -4.90 -24.64
C LEU A 26 10.75 -3.85 -23.55
N GLY A 27 11.65 -3.73 -22.59
CA GLY A 27 11.59 -2.71 -21.54
C GLY A 27 11.68 -1.29 -22.11
N TYR A 28 12.59 -1.05 -23.06
CA TYR A 28 12.69 0.24 -23.75
C TYR A 28 11.43 0.56 -24.55
N TRP A 29 10.93 -0.42 -25.34
CA TRP A 29 9.69 -0.25 -26.12
C TRP A 29 8.48 0.07 -25.21
N ALA A 30 8.35 -0.67 -24.11
CA ALA A 30 7.27 -0.43 -23.15
C ALA A 30 7.38 0.95 -22.49
N LEU A 31 8.60 1.35 -22.10
CA LEU A 31 8.86 2.66 -21.47
C LEU A 31 8.50 3.81 -22.42
N VAL A 32 9.01 3.77 -23.67
CA VAL A 32 8.76 4.81 -24.68
C VAL A 32 7.27 4.89 -24.99
N ARG A 33 6.60 3.75 -25.19
CA ARG A 33 5.18 3.69 -25.49
C ARG A 33 4.32 4.26 -24.34
N THR A 34 4.63 3.88 -23.11
CA THR A 34 3.89 4.33 -21.93
C THR A 34 4.12 5.83 -21.67
N THR A 35 5.38 6.29 -21.77
CA THR A 35 5.73 7.69 -21.54
C THR A 35 5.08 8.59 -22.59
N ARG A 36 5.12 8.19 -23.87
CA ARG A 36 4.52 8.95 -24.99
C ARG A 36 2.99 9.04 -24.85
N HIS A 37 2.34 7.92 -24.57
CA HIS A 37 0.89 7.90 -24.38
C HIS A 37 0.42 8.77 -23.18
N TRP A 38 1.17 8.70 -22.07
CA TRP A 38 0.89 9.51 -20.88
C TRP A 38 1.07 11.01 -21.15
N PHE A 39 2.11 11.35 -21.89
CA PHE A 39 2.42 12.73 -22.24
C PHE A 39 1.39 13.32 -23.22
N GLU A 40 0.99 12.57 -24.23
CA GLU A 40 -0.06 12.98 -25.17
C GLU A 40 -1.40 13.21 -24.44
N ALA A 41 -1.76 12.35 -23.48
CA ALA A 41 -2.96 12.52 -22.66
C ALA A 41 -2.87 13.77 -21.74
N ASP A 42 -1.71 14.05 -21.15
CA ASP A 42 -1.48 15.26 -20.33
C ASP A 42 -1.59 16.53 -21.20
N LEU A 43 -1.00 16.55 -22.40
CA LEU A 43 -1.10 17.68 -23.32
C LEU A 43 -2.54 17.92 -23.76
N GLU A 44 -3.30 16.87 -24.04
CA GLU A 44 -4.71 16.99 -24.41
C GLU A 44 -5.55 17.58 -23.28
N LEU A 45 -5.33 17.11 -22.04
CA LEU A 45 -6.01 17.65 -20.86
C LEU A 45 -5.67 19.13 -20.64
N ARG A 46 -4.40 19.50 -20.74
CA ARG A 46 -3.94 20.90 -20.62
C ARG A 46 -4.51 21.79 -21.69
N SER A 47 -4.54 21.31 -22.93
CA SER A 47 -5.13 22.04 -24.04
C SER A 47 -6.60 22.36 -23.79
N ARG A 48 -7.36 21.41 -23.25
CA ARG A 48 -8.77 21.64 -22.88
C ARG A 48 -8.89 22.66 -21.75
N LEU A 49 -8.08 22.53 -20.72
CA LEU A 49 -8.12 23.44 -19.58
C LEU A 49 -7.73 24.85 -19.97
N ALA A 50 -6.70 25.04 -20.82
CA ALA A 50 -6.26 26.32 -21.31
C ALA A 50 -7.34 27.02 -22.13
N VAL A 51 -8.00 26.28 -23.05
CA VAL A 51 -9.12 26.83 -23.83
C VAL A 51 -10.35 27.07 -22.96
N ALA A 52 -10.66 26.19 -22.02
CA ALA A 52 -11.79 26.35 -21.12
C ALA A 52 -11.63 27.56 -20.19
N SER A 53 -10.44 27.81 -19.66
CA SER A 53 -10.15 29.00 -18.84
C SER A 53 -10.27 30.32 -19.61
N ALA A 54 -9.96 30.29 -20.90
CA ALA A 54 -10.06 31.46 -21.78
C ALA A 54 -11.40 31.53 -22.56
N ASN A 55 -12.34 30.60 -22.32
CA ASN A 55 -13.54 30.42 -23.13
C ASN A 55 -14.39 31.70 -23.25
N GLU A 56 -14.62 32.40 -22.15
CA GLU A 56 -15.41 33.63 -22.14
C GLU A 56 -14.73 34.72 -22.99
N SER A 57 -13.44 34.94 -22.84
CA SER A 57 -12.67 35.88 -23.60
C SER A 57 -12.61 35.53 -25.09
N LEU A 58 -12.42 34.24 -25.40
CA LEU A 58 -12.42 33.75 -26.79
C LEU A 58 -13.78 33.95 -27.45
N THR A 59 -14.89 33.58 -26.79
CA THR A 59 -16.25 33.71 -27.35
C THR A 59 -16.66 35.16 -27.58
N ASN A 60 -16.33 36.04 -26.63
CA ASN A 60 -16.68 37.47 -26.71
C ASN A 60 -15.96 38.20 -27.85
N HIS A 61 -14.74 37.76 -28.21
CA HIS A 61 -13.92 38.45 -29.22
C HIS A 61 -13.78 37.67 -30.53
N TRP A 62 -14.43 36.48 -30.69
CA TRP A 62 -14.22 35.56 -31.78
C TRP A 62 -14.39 36.16 -33.17
N ALA A 63 -15.41 37.00 -33.37
CA ALA A 63 -15.69 37.61 -34.64
C ALA A 63 -15.59 39.15 -34.64
N SER A 64 -15.41 39.76 -33.46
CA SER A 64 -15.55 41.23 -33.27
C SER A 64 -14.23 42.00 -33.15
N ASN A 65 -13.16 41.34 -32.67
CA ASN A 65 -11.90 42.04 -32.44
C ASN A 65 -10.67 41.09 -32.56
N PRO A 66 -10.03 41.08 -33.77
CA PRO A 66 -8.86 40.21 -34.01
C PRO A 66 -7.67 40.50 -33.11
N GLU A 67 -7.45 41.75 -32.69
CA GLU A 67 -6.32 42.14 -31.81
C GLU A 67 -6.51 41.57 -30.41
N ARG A 68 -7.71 41.68 -29.86
CA ARG A 68 -8.04 41.09 -28.55
C ARG A 68 -8.00 39.57 -28.60
N LEU A 69 -8.44 38.98 -29.70
CA LEU A 69 -8.36 37.51 -29.90
C LEU A 69 -6.91 37.06 -29.96
N THR A 70 -6.01 37.79 -30.65
CA THR A 70 -4.57 37.53 -30.67
C THR A 70 -3.96 37.61 -29.28
N GLN A 71 -4.37 38.64 -28.51
CA GLN A 71 -3.89 38.81 -27.15
C GLN A 71 -4.32 37.62 -26.24
N THR A 72 -5.57 37.19 -26.32
CA THR A 72 -6.09 36.02 -25.58
C THR A 72 -5.33 34.76 -25.97
N LEU A 73 -5.05 34.53 -27.27
CA LEU A 73 -4.24 33.40 -27.74
C LEU A 73 -2.79 33.51 -27.22
N THR A 74 -2.22 34.71 -27.16
CA THR A 74 -0.88 34.93 -26.59
C THR A 74 -0.86 34.66 -25.07
N ASP A 75 -1.94 35.01 -24.35
CA ASP A 75 -2.04 34.70 -22.93
C ASP A 75 -2.13 33.19 -22.68
N ILE A 76 -2.81 32.43 -23.54
CA ILE A 76 -2.83 30.96 -23.52
C ILE A 76 -1.42 30.39 -23.71
N THR A 77 -0.58 31.00 -24.56
CA THR A 77 0.81 30.56 -24.78
C THR A 77 1.78 30.91 -23.66
N ARG A 78 1.32 31.54 -22.56
CA ARG A 78 2.14 31.70 -21.34
C ARG A 78 2.37 30.41 -20.58
N ASP A 79 1.57 29.37 -20.84
CA ASP A 79 1.93 28.02 -20.39
C ASP A 79 3.20 27.57 -21.13
N GLU A 80 4.26 27.28 -20.41
CA GLU A 80 5.59 26.93 -20.94
C GLU A 80 5.56 25.74 -21.94
N ARG A 81 4.48 24.98 -21.97
CA ARG A 81 4.31 23.81 -22.85
C ARG A 81 3.53 24.13 -24.11
N ILE A 82 2.88 25.28 -24.18
CA ILE A 82 2.14 25.73 -25.38
C ILE A 82 3.01 26.69 -26.17
N MET A 83 3.61 26.21 -27.24
CA MET A 83 4.49 27.00 -28.10
C MET A 83 3.72 28.07 -28.88
N ALA A 84 2.56 27.72 -29.37
CA ALA A 84 1.77 28.61 -30.21
C ALA A 84 0.26 28.26 -30.19
N ALA A 85 -0.58 29.24 -30.50
CA ALA A 85 -2.02 29.06 -30.58
C ALA A 85 -2.60 29.81 -31.79
N ALA A 86 -3.65 29.24 -32.41
CA ALA A 86 -4.39 29.88 -33.47
C ALA A 86 -5.91 29.65 -33.36
N ALA A 87 -6.68 30.63 -33.70
CA ALA A 87 -8.15 30.56 -33.80
C ALA A 87 -8.57 30.43 -35.26
N CYS A 88 -9.35 29.39 -35.54
CA CYS A 88 -9.82 29.04 -36.88
C CYS A 88 -11.36 29.07 -36.95
N SER A 89 -11.92 29.72 -37.96
CA SER A 89 -13.36 29.73 -38.18
C SER A 89 -13.89 28.31 -38.48
N ALA A 90 -15.19 28.12 -38.40
CA ALA A 90 -15.85 26.86 -38.80
C ALA A 90 -15.58 26.46 -40.26
N GLN A 91 -15.27 27.45 -41.12
CA GLN A 91 -14.93 27.27 -42.54
C GLN A 91 -13.44 27.00 -42.77
N GLY A 92 -12.60 27.07 -41.71
CA GLY A 92 -11.17 26.81 -41.81
C GLY A 92 -10.33 28.04 -42.17
N GLN A 93 -10.87 29.25 -42.01
CA GLN A 93 -10.11 30.48 -42.15
C GLN A 93 -9.41 30.84 -40.85
N LEU A 94 -8.19 31.37 -40.92
CA LEU A 94 -7.46 31.87 -39.80
C LEU A 94 -8.05 33.22 -39.35
N LEU A 95 -8.48 33.31 -38.09
CA LEU A 95 -9.03 34.54 -37.50
C LEU A 95 -7.95 35.32 -36.73
N ALA A 96 -7.14 34.64 -36.00
CA ALA A 96 -6.02 35.17 -35.23
C ALA A 96 -5.02 34.07 -34.88
N ALA A 97 -3.75 34.46 -34.64
CA ALA A 97 -2.72 33.53 -34.21
C ALA A 97 -1.72 34.23 -33.27
N SER A 98 -1.08 33.50 -32.36
CA SER A 98 0.05 33.99 -31.60
C SER A 98 1.26 34.17 -32.51
N GLN A 99 2.20 35.02 -32.12
CA GLN A 99 3.35 35.40 -32.93
C GLN A 99 4.24 34.19 -33.34
N ALA A 100 4.30 33.17 -32.51
CA ALA A 100 5.10 31.95 -32.73
C ALA A 100 4.35 30.87 -33.53
N TYR A 101 3.15 31.14 -34.08
CA TYR A 101 2.38 30.11 -34.75
C TYR A 101 3.01 29.72 -36.11
N PRO A 102 3.34 28.42 -36.30
CA PRO A 102 4.02 27.96 -37.52
C PRO A 102 3.15 28.12 -38.75
N SER A 103 3.72 28.70 -39.82
CA SER A 103 3.04 28.93 -41.11
C SER A 103 2.65 27.63 -41.83
N GLU A 104 3.32 26.53 -41.51
CA GLU A 104 3.08 25.20 -42.06
C GLU A 104 1.71 24.62 -41.67
N PHE A 105 1.14 25.07 -40.56
CA PHE A 105 -0.14 24.60 -40.05
C PHE A 105 -1.28 25.57 -40.40
N SER A 106 -1.69 25.59 -41.66
CA SER A 106 -2.88 26.36 -42.00
C SER A 106 -4.15 25.75 -41.38
N CYS A 107 -5.09 26.60 -40.94
CA CYS A 107 -6.39 26.17 -40.40
C CYS A 107 -7.11 25.15 -41.31
N GLY A 108 -7.09 25.41 -42.62
CA GLY A 108 -7.71 24.52 -43.61
C GLY A 108 -7.07 23.11 -43.63
N SER A 109 -5.74 23.04 -43.62
CA SER A 109 -5.01 21.77 -43.66
C SER A 109 -5.20 20.94 -42.38
N VAL A 110 -5.10 21.56 -41.20
CA VAL A 110 -5.26 20.91 -39.90
C VAL A 110 -6.71 20.41 -39.74
N LEU A 111 -7.70 21.23 -40.03
CA LEU A 111 -9.10 20.83 -39.92
C LEU A 111 -9.50 19.77 -40.96
N ALA A 112 -8.89 19.76 -42.15
CA ALA A 112 -9.08 18.71 -43.12
C ALA A 112 -8.49 17.36 -42.65
N ARG A 113 -7.32 17.36 -42.02
CA ARG A 113 -6.74 16.17 -41.38
C ARG A 113 -7.62 15.66 -40.24
N MET A 114 -8.11 16.56 -39.36
CA MET A 114 -9.05 16.22 -38.29
C MET A 114 -10.34 15.57 -38.83
N ARG A 115 -10.97 16.16 -39.85
CA ARG A 115 -12.19 15.60 -40.46
C ARG A 115 -11.98 14.22 -41.08
N ARG A 116 -10.82 13.98 -41.69
CA ARG A 116 -10.46 12.66 -42.22
C ARG A 116 -10.25 11.62 -41.12
N ALA A 117 -9.66 12.01 -40.00
CA ALA A 117 -9.39 11.12 -38.89
C ALA A 117 -10.64 10.76 -38.07
N LEU A 118 -11.54 11.71 -37.86
CA LEU A 118 -12.73 11.54 -37.03
C LEU A 118 -13.96 11.03 -37.79
N GLY A 119 -13.99 11.14 -39.14
CA GLY A 119 -15.16 10.77 -39.93
C GLY A 119 -16.42 11.51 -39.48
N THR A 120 -17.48 10.78 -39.16
CA THR A 120 -18.78 11.31 -38.68
C THR A 120 -18.86 11.42 -37.15
N SER A 121 -17.79 11.13 -36.43
CA SER A 121 -17.79 11.15 -34.97
C SER A 121 -17.90 12.57 -34.42
N SER A 122 -18.74 12.77 -33.40
CA SER A 122 -19.00 14.06 -32.74
C SER A 122 -17.95 14.43 -31.68
N VAL A 123 -16.74 13.87 -31.73
CA VAL A 123 -15.69 14.11 -30.76
C VAL A 123 -15.30 15.59 -30.76
N SER A 124 -15.31 16.20 -29.57
CA SER A 124 -15.05 17.64 -29.39
C SER A 124 -13.58 18.04 -29.57
N ASN A 125 -12.65 17.09 -29.48
CA ASN A 125 -11.21 17.34 -29.52
C ASN A 125 -10.52 16.33 -30.41
N TRP A 126 -9.41 16.74 -31.00
CA TRP A 126 -8.53 15.89 -31.79
C TRP A 126 -7.09 16.34 -31.63
N SER A 127 -6.18 15.41 -31.60
CA SER A 127 -4.76 15.70 -31.51
C SER A 127 -3.96 14.85 -32.48
N MET A 128 -2.80 15.35 -32.87
CA MET A 128 -1.82 14.63 -33.70
C MET A 128 -0.41 15.14 -33.41
N SER A 129 0.57 14.27 -33.60
CA SER A 129 1.97 14.66 -33.62
C SER A 129 2.44 14.84 -35.07
N ASP A 130 3.26 15.85 -35.35
CA ASP A 130 3.86 16.15 -36.65
C ASP A 130 5.30 16.68 -36.44
N ASP A 131 6.11 16.66 -37.49
CA ASP A 131 7.50 17.11 -37.44
C ASP A 131 7.64 18.43 -38.19
N LEU A 132 8.13 19.45 -37.51
CA LEU A 132 8.56 20.73 -38.09
C LEU A 132 10.08 20.72 -38.30
N PRO A 133 10.60 21.60 -39.18
CA PRO A 133 12.06 21.80 -39.31
C PRO A 133 12.73 22.20 -37.99
N SER A 134 11.97 22.80 -37.07
CA SER A 134 12.40 23.20 -35.71
C SER A 134 12.35 22.07 -34.68
N GLY A 135 11.74 20.92 -35.01
CA GLY A 135 11.60 19.77 -34.12
C GLY A 135 10.18 19.18 -34.12
N PRO A 136 9.97 18.06 -33.42
CA PRO A 136 8.67 17.43 -33.32
C PRO A 136 7.69 18.26 -32.49
N VAL A 137 6.45 18.34 -32.94
CA VAL A 137 5.38 19.08 -32.29
C VAL A 137 4.12 18.24 -32.14
N HIS A 138 3.32 18.57 -31.13
CA HIS A 138 2.00 17.99 -30.93
C HIS A 138 0.94 19.06 -31.12
N LEU A 139 0.01 18.81 -32.03
CA LEU A 139 -1.11 19.70 -32.29
C LEU A 139 -2.34 19.18 -31.54
N SER A 140 -3.00 20.05 -30.81
CA SER A 140 -4.29 19.80 -30.18
C SER A 140 -5.33 20.76 -30.78
N VAL A 141 -6.44 20.22 -31.26
CA VAL A 141 -7.56 20.98 -31.80
C VAL A 141 -8.74 20.89 -30.85
N VAL A 142 -9.14 22.03 -30.28
CA VAL A 142 -10.27 22.13 -29.37
C VAL A 142 -11.39 22.92 -30.06
N ARG A 143 -12.57 22.33 -30.15
CA ARG A 143 -13.74 23.01 -30.75
C ARG A 143 -14.33 24.00 -29.74
N LEU A 144 -14.60 25.21 -30.21
CA LEU A 144 -15.26 26.23 -29.44
C LEU A 144 -16.75 26.28 -29.81
N GLN A 145 -17.60 26.10 -28.80
CA GLN A 145 -19.05 26.15 -28.96
C GLN A 145 -19.58 27.49 -28.51
N GLY A 146 -20.36 28.14 -29.34
CA GLY A 146 -21.17 29.30 -28.98
C GLY A 146 -22.57 28.92 -28.52
N ALA A 147 -23.36 29.88 -28.04
CA ALA A 147 -24.69 29.63 -27.49
C ALA A 147 -25.66 28.95 -28.48
N ASN A 148 -25.53 29.18 -29.80
CA ASN A 148 -26.46 28.68 -30.79
C ASN A 148 -25.81 27.90 -31.95
N ALA A 149 -24.48 27.91 -32.07
CA ALA A 149 -23.75 27.24 -33.15
C ALA A 149 -22.26 27.10 -32.82
N PRO A 150 -21.54 26.14 -33.43
CA PRO A 150 -20.10 26.04 -33.27
C PRO A 150 -19.41 27.29 -33.87
N LEU A 151 -18.63 27.99 -33.06
CA LEU A 151 -17.90 29.18 -33.48
C LEU A 151 -16.69 28.85 -34.35
N GLY A 152 -15.99 27.77 -34.02
CA GLY A 152 -14.80 27.36 -34.74
C GLY A 152 -13.93 26.42 -33.91
N SER A 153 -12.62 26.52 -34.08
CA SER A 153 -11.66 25.68 -33.35
C SER A 153 -10.41 26.47 -32.96
N VAL A 154 -9.89 26.17 -31.81
CA VAL A 154 -8.57 26.65 -31.37
C VAL A 154 -7.56 25.54 -31.58
N ILE A 155 -6.48 25.83 -32.31
CA ILE A 155 -5.34 24.94 -32.53
C ILE A 155 -4.24 25.37 -31.60
N LEU A 156 -3.75 24.44 -30.79
CA LEU A 156 -2.62 24.63 -29.88
C LEU A 156 -1.46 23.77 -30.38
N VAL A 157 -0.28 24.34 -30.39
CA VAL A 157 0.97 23.68 -30.81
C VAL A 157 1.87 23.55 -29.60
N HIS A 158 2.29 22.31 -29.31
CA HIS A 158 3.19 22.00 -28.19
C HIS A 158 4.54 21.51 -28.70
N ASP A 159 5.63 21.97 -28.11
CA ASP A 159 6.98 21.51 -28.42
C ASP A 159 7.25 20.13 -27.77
N LEU A 160 7.59 19.13 -28.57
CA LEU A 160 7.99 17.81 -28.12
C LEU A 160 9.50 17.60 -28.02
N SER A 161 10.33 18.58 -28.34
CA SER A 161 11.79 18.45 -28.35
C SER A 161 12.39 18.10 -26.98
N TYR A 162 11.70 18.48 -25.90
CA TYR A 162 12.05 18.06 -24.55
C TYR A 162 11.83 16.55 -24.33
N LEU A 163 10.77 15.99 -24.91
CA LEU A 163 10.45 14.56 -24.81
C LEU A 163 11.53 13.72 -25.50
N GLU A 164 11.95 14.11 -26.71
CA GLU A 164 13.03 13.41 -27.44
C GLU A 164 14.36 13.41 -26.68
N ARG A 165 14.73 14.54 -26.07
CA ARG A 165 15.94 14.61 -25.23
C ARG A 165 15.85 13.68 -24.03
N ARG A 166 14.70 13.57 -23.41
CA ARG A 166 14.47 12.67 -22.27
C ARG A 166 14.44 11.20 -22.70
N GLU A 167 13.83 10.88 -23.83
CA GLU A 167 13.85 9.54 -24.43
C GLU A 167 15.30 9.11 -24.80
N ALA A 168 16.10 10.01 -25.37
CA ALA A 168 17.50 9.75 -25.68
C ALA A 168 18.34 9.51 -24.43
N THR A 169 18.12 10.28 -23.37
CA THR A 169 18.79 10.10 -22.08
C THR A 169 18.40 8.78 -21.43
N ALA A 170 17.11 8.46 -21.39
CA ALA A 170 16.62 7.18 -20.86
C ALA A 170 17.15 5.98 -21.63
N ARG A 171 17.19 6.06 -22.97
CA ARG A 171 17.80 5.05 -23.85
C ARG A 171 19.25 4.82 -23.52
N ASN A 172 20.04 5.88 -23.40
CA ASN A 172 21.47 5.78 -23.12
C ASN A 172 21.71 5.17 -21.72
N LEU A 173 20.92 5.58 -20.74
CA LEU A 173 21.01 5.02 -19.38
C LEU A 173 20.68 3.52 -19.35
N LEU A 174 19.61 3.10 -20.07
CA LEU A 174 19.24 1.69 -20.19
C LEU A 174 20.30 0.87 -20.90
N LEU A 175 20.93 1.41 -21.96
CA LEU A 175 22.01 0.74 -22.67
C LEU A 175 23.25 0.58 -21.77
N ILE A 176 23.62 1.59 -20.99
CA ILE A 176 24.72 1.53 -20.03
C ILE A 176 24.42 0.51 -18.94
N ALA A 177 23.22 0.56 -18.34
CA ALA A 177 22.80 -0.39 -17.31
C ALA A 177 22.79 -1.83 -17.84
N PHE A 178 22.30 -2.04 -19.06
CA PHE A 178 22.33 -3.35 -19.73
C PHE A 178 23.76 -3.85 -19.92
N PHE A 179 24.68 -2.98 -20.38
CA PHE A 179 26.08 -3.35 -20.60
C PHE A 179 26.75 -3.73 -19.28
N ILE A 180 26.54 -2.94 -18.22
CA ILE A 180 27.10 -3.23 -16.88
C ILE A 180 26.54 -4.55 -16.34
N LEU A 181 25.23 -4.76 -16.45
CA LEU A 181 24.58 -5.99 -15.97
C LEU A 181 25.05 -7.23 -16.73
N SER A 182 25.19 -7.13 -18.06
CA SER A 182 25.69 -8.22 -18.90
C SER A 182 27.15 -8.53 -18.62
N LEU A 183 27.99 -7.51 -18.40
CA LEU A 183 29.39 -7.68 -18.05
C LEU A 183 29.53 -8.33 -16.66
N SER A 184 28.81 -7.85 -15.67
CA SER A 184 28.86 -8.42 -14.32
C SER A 184 28.35 -9.86 -14.28
N ALA A 185 27.23 -10.17 -14.96
CA ALA A 185 26.74 -11.54 -15.10
C ALA A 185 27.79 -12.46 -15.78
N SER A 186 28.45 -11.96 -16.82
CA SER A 186 29.52 -12.70 -17.50
C SER A 186 30.71 -12.98 -16.58
N VAL A 187 31.15 -11.99 -15.81
CA VAL A 187 32.25 -12.15 -14.83
C VAL A 187 31.90 -13.15 -13.74
N VAL A 188 30.68 -13.03 -13.17
CA VAL A 188 30.20 -13.98 -12.13
C VAL A 188 30.13 -15.40 -12.69
N THR A 189 29.58 -15.56 -13.88
CA THR A 189 29.50 -16.89 -14.54
C THR A 189 30.88 -17.49 -14.80
N LEU A 190 31.82 -16.68 -15.26
CA LEU A 190 33.22 -17.12 -15.48
C LEU A 190 33.92 -17.49 -14.17
N LEU A 191 33.70 -16.72 -13.11
CA LEU A 191 34.24 -17.03 -11.78
C LEU A 191 33.65 -18.31 -11.22
N ALA A 192 32.33 -18.46 -11.30
CA ALA A 192 31.64 -19.67 -10.86
C ALA A 192 32.08 -20.91 -11.66
N ALA A 193 32.21 -20.78 -12.99
CA ALA A 193 32.71 -21.85 -13.83
C ALA A 193 34.18 -22.22 -13.51
N ARG A 194 35.04 -21.22 -13.23
CA ARG A 194 36.44 -21.46 -12.81
C ARG A 194 36.52 -22.15 -11.45
N LEU A 195 35.69 -21.75 -10.49
CA LEU A 195 35.63 -22.38 -9.16
C LEU A 195 35.12 -23.81 -9.24
N ALA A 196 34.05 -24.03 -10.01
CA ALA A 196 33.51 -25.38 -10.26
C ALA A 196 34.54 -26.27 -10.97
N TRP A 197 35.25 -25.74 -12.00
CA TRP A 197 36.29 -26.48 -12.72
C TRP A 197 37.49 -26.84 -11.83
N ARG A 198 37.91 -25.91 -10.95
CA ARG A 198 38.96 -26.19 -9.96
C ARG A 198 38.52 -27.23 -8.94
N GLY A 199 37.28 -27.18 -8.49
CA GLY A 199 36.70 -28.20 -7.62
C GLY A 199 36.68 -29.59 -8.28
N TRP A 200 36.17 -29.66 -9.49
CA TRP A 200 36.11 -30.89 -10.28
C TRP A 200 37.46 -31.49 -10.60
N THR A 201 38.45 -30.65 -10.99
CA THR A 201 39.81 -31.14 -11.29
C THR A 201 40.55 -31.61 -10.05
N LEU A 202 40.27 -31.05 -8.89
CA LEU A 202 40.81 -31.52 -7.61
C LEU A 202 40.18 -32.83 -7.17
N GLU A 203 38.85 -33.00 -7.34
CA GLU A 203 38.16 -34.26 -7.06
C GLU A 203 38.56 -35.37 -8.03
N LEU A 204 38.68 -35.09 -9.32
CA LEU A 204 39.16 -36.05 -10.31
C LEU A 204 40.59 -36.50 -10.01
N ARG A 205 41.47 -35.56 -9.62
CA ARG A 205 42.84 -35.90 -9.22
C ARG A 205 42.91 -36.71 -7.93
N ARG A 206 42.00 -36.53 -7.00
CA ARG A 206 41.90 -37.33 -5.76
C ARG A 206 41.30 -38.72 -6.04
N ALA A 207 40.29 -38.80 -6.91
CA ALA A 207 39.71 -40.06 -7.32
C ALA A 207 40.69 -40.92 -8.14
N LEU A 208 41.55 -40.31 -8.97
CA LEU A 208 42.56 -40.99 -9.76
C LEU A 208 43.82 -41.37 -8.96
N LYS A 209 44.02 -40.89 -7.76
CA LYS A 209 45.18 -41.23 -6.89
C LYS A 209 44.89 -42.29 -5.81
N GLY A 210 43.77 -42.99 -5.90
CA GLY A 210 43.54 -44.28 -5.18
C GLY A 210 43.87 -44.24 -3.67
N GLY A 211 43.23 -43.34 -2.91
CA GLY A 211 43.46 -43.25 -1.48
C GLY A 211 42.21 -42.82 -0.72
N ALA A 212 41.28 -43.75 -0.54
CA ALA A 212 40.15 -43.56 0.37
C ALA A 212 40.62 -43.81 1.81
N THR A 213 41.15 -42.80 2.46
CA THR A 213 41.47 -42.86 3.88
C THR A 213 40.39 -42.08 4.68
N GLY A 214 39.87 -42.75 5.68
CA GLY A 214 38.71 -42.42 6.50
C GLY A 214 38.66 -41.14 7.33
N GLN A 215 39.30 -40.06 6.90
CA GLN A 215 39.22 -38.77 7.61
C GLN A 215 38.04 -37.87 7.22
N PHE A 216 37.27 -38.24 6.19
CA PHE A 216 36.11 -37.49 5.74
C PHE A 216 34.76 -38.03 6.23
N GLN A 217 34.76 -39.11 7.00
CA GLN A 217 33.51 -39.65 7.59
C GLN A 217 32.78 -38.68 8.53
N PRO A 218 33.47 -37.88 9.37
CA PRO A 218 32.78 -36.87 10.19
C PRO A 218 32.09 -35.81 9.35
N LEU A 219 32.78 -35.25 8.34
CA LEU A 219 32.24 -34.21 7.46
C LEU A 219 31.05 -34.70 6.62
N LEU A 220 31.12 -35.96 6.13
CA LEU A 220 29.99 -36.60 5.42
C LEU A 220 28.84 -36.92 6.35
N ARG A 221 29.12 -37.18 7.64
CA ARG A 221 28.08 -37.35 8.66
C ARG A 221 27.43 -36.01 8.98
N ASP A 222 28.23 -34.94 9.11
CA ASP A 222 27.73 -33.59 9.37
C ASP A 222 26.95 -33.03 8.17
N VAL A 223 27.43 -33.22 6.94
CA VAL A 223 26.71 -32.85 5.71
C VAL A 223 25.44 -33.70 5.53
N ARG A 224 25.47 -34.99 5.88
CA ARG A 224 24.24 -35.81 5.88
C ARG A 224 23.30 -35.43 7.01
N ALA A 225 23.80 -35.04 8.16
CA ALA A 225 22.99 -34.53 9.28
C ALA A 225 22.38 -33.17 8.90
N LEU A 226 23.18 -32.26 8.31
CA LEU A 226 22.66 -30.97 7.81
C LEU A 226 21.68 -31.16 6.63
N ALA A 227 22.00 -32.04 5.68
CA ALA A 227 21.08 -32.37 4.60
C ALA A 227 19.82 -33.08 5.11
N GLY A 228 19.95 -33.91 6.15
CA GLY A 228 18.83 -34.51 6.87
C GLY A 228 18.00 -33.47 7.64
N GLN A 229 18.67 -32.51 8.29
CA GLN A 229 17.99 -31.37 8.93
C GLN A 229 17.29 -30.47 7.91
N LEU A 230 17.96 -30.07 6.83
CA LEU A 230 17.36 -29.29 5.73
C LEU A 230 16.26 -30.06 4.98
N ALA A 231 16.42 -31.37 4.79
CA ALA A 231 15.35 -32.20 4.23
C ALA A 231 14.20 -32.40 5.21
N ASN A 232 14.48 -32.43 6.50
CA ASN A 232 13.47 -32.50 7.56
C ASN A 232 12.79 -31.12 7.73
N GLU A 233 13.52 -30.02 7.68
CA GLU A 233 12.96 -28.67 7.63
C GLU A 233 12.12 -28.45 6.37
N ARG A 234 12.60 -28.83 5.18
CA ARG A 234 11.80 -28.80 3.94
C ARG A 234 10.63 -29.77 3.94
N SER A 235 10.75 -30.93 4.57
CA SER A 235 9.63 -31.86 4.72
C SER A 235 8.64 -31.44 5.79
N ILE A 236 9.11 -30.70 6.79
CA ILE A 236 8.27 -30.02 7.78
C ILE A 236 7.57 -28.83 7.11
N GLU A 237 8.26 -28.03 6.30
CA GLU A 237 7.66 -26.97 5.49
C GLU A 237 6.70 -27.49 4.43
N ALA A 238 7.03 -28.59 3.73
CA ALA A 238 6.15 -29.21 2.74
C ALA A 238 4.99 -30.01 3.35
N ARG A 239 5.14 -30.52 4.58
CA ARG A 239 4.06 -31.09 5.42
C ARG A 239 3.36 -30.04 6.26
N ALA A 240 3.92 -28.84 6.35
CA ALA A 240 3.36 -27.70 6.99
C ALA A 240 2.24 -27.11 6.12
N GLY A 241 1.15 -27.82 6.04
CA GLY A 241 -0.14 -27.24 5.68
C GLY A 241 -0.42 -25.96 6.50
N ALA A 242 -1.57 -25.35 6.30
CA ALA A 242 -2.01 -24.14 6.98
C ALA A 242 -1.60 -24.10 8.47
N TRP A 243 -1.31 -22.92 8.98
CA TRP A 243 -1.07 -22.70 10.41
C TRP A 243 -2.22 -23.29 11.23
N SER A 244 -1.88 -24.07 12.26
CA SER A 244 -2.84 -24.60 13.24
C SER A 244 -2.50 -24.10 14.64
N PRO A 245 -3.45 -24.11 15.59
CA PRO A 245 -3.20 -23.76 16.99
C PRO A 245 -2.06 -24.58 17.62
N GLU A 246 -1.97 -25.86 17.28
CA GLU A 246 -0.95 -26.79 17.81
C GLU A 246 0.43 -26.41 17.24
N ARG A 247 0.50 -26.07 15.96
CA ARG A 247 1.75 -25.61 15.34
C ARG A 247 2.20 -24.27 15.91
N LEU A 248 1.26 -23.33 16.10
CA LEU A 248 1.55 -22.07 16.74
C LEU A 248 2.10 -22.29 18.16
N ARG A 249 1.43 -23.12 18.97
CA ARG A 249 1.87 -23.48 20.31
C ARG A 249 3.27 -24.11 20.31
N SER A 250 3.53 -25.06 19.41
CA SER A 250 4.83 -25.70 19.25
C SER A 250 5.93 -24.67 18.89
N THR A 251 5.65 -23.78 17.94
CA THR A 251 6.57 -22.71 17.53
C THR A 251 6.89 -21.77 18.69
N LEU A 252 5.87 -21.35 19.43
CA LEU A 252 6.02 -20.48 20.59
C LEU A 252 6.84 -21.17 21.70
N THR A 253 6.58 -22.44 21.97
CA THR A 253 7.35 -23.21 22.96
C THR A 253 8.80 -23.39 22.55
N GLN A 254 9.06 -23.65 21.26
CA GLN A 254 10.42 -23.86 20.74
C GLN A 254 11.25 -22.58 20.66
N HIS A 255 10.65 -21.47 20.28
CA HIS A 255 11.36 -20.20 20.02
C HIS A 255 11.24 -19.18 21.15
N LEU A 256 10.17 -19.24 21.93
CA LEU A 256 9.92 -18.30 23.03
C LEU A 256 9.94 -18.99 24.41
N HIS A 257 10.41 -20.24 24.48
CA HIS A 257 10.59 -20.99 25.72
C HIS A 257 9.37 -21.01 26.66
N GLY A 258 8.16 -20.81 26.12
CA GLY A 258 6.92 -20.76 26.90
C GLY A 258 6.65 -19.42 27.59
N GLU A 259 7.34 -18.36 27.20
CA GLU A 259 7.09 -17.00 27.70
C GLU A 259 5.68 -16.53 27.42
N ARG A 260 5.11 -15.82 28.39
CA ARG A 260 3.77 -15.24 28.25
C ARG A 260 3.80 -14.03 27.32
N ILE A 261 2.86 -13.98 26.39
CA ILE A 261 2.67 -12.82 25.54
C ILE A 261 1.66 -11.89 26.20
N VAL A 262 1.96 -10.60 26.22
CA VAL A 262 1.02 -9.55 26.65
C VAL A 262 0.48 -8.85 25.41
N ILE A 263 -0.84 -8.83 25.24
CA ILE A 263 -1.52 -8.05 24.22
C ILE A 263 -2.09 -6.79 24.85
N LEU A 264 -1.84 -5.65 24.25
CA LEU A 264 -2.48 -4.38 24.55
C LEU A 264 -3.41 -4.00 23.41
N ALA A 265 -4.72 -3.96 23.67
CA ALA A 265 -5.73 -3.57 22.70
C ALA A 265 -6.86 -2.76 23.37
N ASN A 266 -7.46 -1.82 22.64
CA ASN A 266 -8.54 -1.01 23.19
C ASN A 266 -9.77 -1.85 23.53
N ARG A 267 -10.08 -2.83 22.67
CA ARG A 267 -11.22 -3.74 22.88
C ARG A 267 -10.79 -5.02 23.55
N GLU A 268 -11.64 -5.49 24.47
CA GLU A 268 -11.51 -6.80 25.08
C GLU A 268 -12.28 -7.88 24.29
N PRO A 269 -11.82 -9.14 24.32
CA PRO A 269 -12.49 -10.24 23.60
C PRO A 269 -13.79 -10.72 24.27
N TYR A 270 -13.97 -10.49 25.56
CA TYR A 270 -15.17 -10.87 26.32
C TYR A 270 -15.64 -9.69 27.18
N VAL A 271 -16.85 -9.26 26.94
CA VAL A 271 -17.54 -8.19 27.67
C VAL A 271 -18.63 -8.81 28.55
N HIS A 272 -18.72 -8.42 29.82
CA HIS A 272 -19.77 -8.91 30.70
C HIS A 272 -20.83 -7.85 30.89
N GLU A 273 -22.05 -8.23 30.59
CA GLU A 273 -23.20 -7.35 30.69
C GLU A 273 -24.19 -7.86 31.73
N ARG A 274 -24.80 -6.93 32.48
CA ARG A 274 -25.89 -7.21 33.39
C ARG A 274 -27.20 -7.28 32.61
N THR A 275 -27.84 -8.41 32.72
CA THR A 275 -29.20 -8.64 32.17
C THR A 275 -30.18 -8.91 33.29
N ALA A 276 -31.46 -9.00 32.98
CA ALA A 276 -32.50 -9.39 33.95
C ALA A 276 -32.30 -10.81 34.52
N GLU A 277 -31.61 -11.68 33.78
CA GLU A 277 -31.35 -13.07 34.13
C GLU A 277 -30.00 -13.28 34.84
N GLY A 278 -29.22 -12.21 35.01
CA GLY A 278 -27.90 -12.25 35.64
C GLY A 278 -26.79 -11.67 34.75
N VAL A 279 -25.55 -12.02 35.04
CA VAL A 279 -24.41 -11.59 34.22
C VAL A 279 -24.26 -12.50 33.01
N ARG A 280 -24.28 -11.92 31.80
CA ARG A 280 -24.05 -12.58 30.54
C ARG A 280 -22.74 -12.08 29.94
N PHE A 281 -21.95 -12.98 29.36
CA PHE A 281 -20.80 -12.58 28.54
C PHE A 281 -21.19 -12.47 27.07
N LEU A 282 -20.64 -11.45 26.43
CA LEU A 282 -20.71 -11.25 24.98
C LEU A 282 -19.31 -11.38 24.39
N HIS A 283 -19.23 -12.01 23.23
CA HIS A 283 -18.03 -12.04 22.41
C HIS A 283 -18.22 -11.04 21.25
N PRO A 284 -17.67 -9.81 21.35
CA PRO A 284 -17.89 -8.78 20.35
C PRO A 284 -17.36 -9.22 18.98
N ALA A 285 -18.13 -8.99 17.93
CA ALA A 285 -17.66 -9.17 16.57
C ALA A 285 -16.53 -8.15 16.27
N SER A 286 -15.31 -8.64 16.18
CA SER A 286 -14.12 -7.81 15.94
C SER A 286 -13.08 -8.59 15.16
N GLY A 287 -12.65 -8.04 14.01
CA GLY A 287 -11.56 -8.64 13.22
C GLY A 287 -10.26 -8.77 14.01
N LEU A 288 -9.97 -7.82 14.90
CA LEU A 288 -8.82 -7.85 15.80
C LEU A 288 -8.89 -9.06 16.75
N VAL A 289 -10.03 -9.23 17.41
CA VAL A 289 -10.24 -10.34 18.35
C VAL A 289 -10.17 -11.67 17.61
N THR A 290 -10.84 -11.79 16.48
CA THR A 290 -10.81 -13.00 15.63
C THR A 290 -9.39 -13.38 15.21
N ALA A 291 -8.54 -12.40 14.92
CA ALA A 291 -7.16 -12.65 14.50
C ALA A 291 -6.23 -13.02 15.68
N LEU A 292 -6.41 -12.43 16.86
CA LEU A 292 -5.47 -12.55 17.98
C LEU A 292 -5.90 -13.56 19.05
N GLU A 293 -7.17 -13.85 19.21
CA GLU A 293 -7.64 -14.79 20.22
C GLU A 293 -7.05 -16.20 20.07
N PRO A 294 -6.89 -16.76 18.86
CA PRO A 294 -6.19 -18.04 18.69
C PRO A 294 -4.76 -18.03 19.22
N VAL A 295 -4.06 -16.88 19.10
CA VAL A 295 -2.71 -16.70 19.66
C VAL A 295 -2.77 -16.73 21.19
N MET A 296 -3.71 -16.00 21.78
CA MET A 296 -3.87 -15.96 23.25
C MET A 296 -4.20 -17.32 23.83
N ARG A 297 -5.10 -18.06 23.20
CA ARG A 297 -5.43 -19.45 23.61
C ARG A 297 -4.22 -20.38 23.51
N ALA A 298 -3.34 -20.17 22.52
CA ALA A 298 -2.13 -20.98 22.35
C ALA A 298 -1.04 -20.63 23.36
N CYS A 299 -0.90 -19.34 23.77
CA CYS A 299 0.20 -18.83 24.61
C CYS A 299 -0.14 -18.74 26.09
N SER A 300 -1.43 -18.84 26.48
CA SER A 300 -1.90 -18.58 27.86
C SER A 300 -1.46 -17.21 28.40
N GLY A 301 -1.48 -16.18 27.55
CA GLY A 301 -0.98 -14.83 27.83
C GLY A 301 -1.95 -13.94 28.62
N VAL A 302 -1.67 -12.63 28.60
CA VAL A 302 -2.51 -11.60 29.20
C VAL A 302 -3.00 -10.63 28.12
N TRP A 303 -4.30 -10.38 28.09
CA TRP A 303 -4.91 -9.37 27.25
C TRP A 303 -5.27 -8.14 28.09
N VAL A 304 -4.57 -7.04 27.90
CA VAL A 304 -4.86 -5.77 28.54
C VAL A 304 -5.84 -4.97 27.69
N GLY A 305 -7.03 -4.69 28.20
CA GLY A 305 -8.12 -4.03 27.47
C GLY A 305 -8.95 -3.09 28.34
N HIS A 306 -9.78 -2.26 27.67
CA HIS A 306 -10.74 -1.39 28.36
C HIS A 306 -11.95 -2.19 28.81
N GLY A 307 -12.24 -2.20 30.12
CA GLY A 307 -13.47 -2.78 30.66
C GLY A 307 -14.66 -1.86 30.42
N SER A 308 -15.47 -2.20 29.42
CA SER A 308 -16.60 -1.38 28.96
C SER A 308 -17.99 -1.96 29.30
N GLY A 309 -18.04 -3.21 29.74
CA GLY A 309 -19.29 -3.89 30.06
C GLY A 309 -19.87 -3.49 31.40
N SER A 310 -21.19 -3.46 31.46
CA SER A 310 -21.96 -3.03 32.66
C SER A 310 -21.71 -3.91 33.90
N ALA A 311 -21.26 -5.17 33.71
CA ALA A 311 -20.91 -6.11 34.77
C ALA A 311 -19.41 -6.45 34.83
N ASP A 312 -18.56 -5.80 34.05
CA ASP A 312 -17.14 -6.11 33.98
C ASP A 312 -16.44 -5.94 35.33
N ARG A 313 -16.80 -4.89 36.10
CA ARG A 313 -16.24 -4.64 37.45
C ARG A 313 -16.56 -5.72 38.46
N GLU A 314 -17.64 -6.43 38.28
CA GLU A 314 -18.13 -7.46 39.21
C GLU A 314 -17.51 -8.83 38.92
N THR A 315 -16.96 -9.01 37.72
CA THR A 315 -16.42 -10.30 37.24
C THR A 315 -14.92 -10.41 37.36
N VAL A 316 -14.23 -9.36 37.82
CA VAL A 316 -12.79 -9.33 37.97
C VAL A 316 -12.36 -9.62 39.41
N ASP A 317 -11.12 -10.12 39.56
CA ASP A 317 -10.44 -10.26 40.85
C ASP A 317 -9.93 -8.92 41.43
N ALA A 318 -9.26 -8.97 42.56
CA ALA A 318 -8.66 -7.79 43.23
C ALA A 318 -7.55 -7.11 42.42
N LYS A 319 -7.10 -7.73 41.31
CA LYS A 319 -6.12 -7.17 40.37
C LYS A 319 -6.76 -6.81 39.04
N ASP A 320 -8.10 -6.65 38.99
CA ASP A 320 -8.89 -6.39 37.79
C ASP A 320 -8.69 -7.43 36.65
N ARG A 321 -8.53 -8.70 36.99
CA ARG A 321 -8.30 -9.80 36.06
C ARG A 321 -9.50 -10.73 36.01
N VAL A 322 -9.76 -11.28 34.84
CA VAL A 322 -10.74 -12.35 34.64
C VAL A 322 -10.15 -13.42 33.72
N ARG A 323 -10.38 -14.68 34.01
CA ARG A 323 -9.98 -15.80 33.15
C ARG A 323 -11.03 -16.05 32.07
N VAL A 324 -10.56 -16.24 30.86
CA VAL A 324 -11.40 -16.44 29.67
C VAL A 324 -10.79 -17.47 28.73
N PRO A 325 -11.58 -18.05 27.80
CA PRO A 325 -13.05 -18.00 27.68
C PRO A 325 -13.76 -18.59 28.89
N PRO A 326 -14.99 -18.19 29.18
CA PRO A 326 -15.76 -18.82 30.24
C PRO A 326 -15.85 -20.34 30.05
N GLY A 327 -15.48 -21.11 31.09
CA GLY A 327 -15.44 -22.58 31.04
C GLY A 327 -14.18 -23.22 30.45
N GLU A 328 -13.31 -22.47 29.75
CA GLU A 328 -12.01 -22.94 29.24
C GLU A 328 -10.83 -22.35 30.00
N GLU A 329 -10.94 -21.08 30.39
CA GLU A 329 -9.97 -20.32 31.21
C GLU A 329 -8.53 -20.33 30.68
N SER A 330 -8.35 -20.34 29.35
CA SER A 330 -7.06 -20.53 28.70
C SER A 330 -6.11 -19.34 28.78
N TYR A 331 -6.63 -18.11 28.99
CA TYR A 331 -5.83 -16.89 29.17
C TYR A 331 -6.52 -15.88 30.11
N VAL A 332 -5.89 -14.73 30.35
CA VAL A 332 -6.35 -13.71 31.28
C VAL A 332 -6.67 -12.42 30.55
N ILE A 333 -7.78 -11.78 30.87
CA ILE A 333 -8.02 -10.37 30.56
C ILE A 333 -7.68 -9.55 31.79
N ARG A 334 -6.83 -8.53 31.63
CA ARG A 334 -6.55 -7.46 32.59
C ARG A 334 -7.31 -6.21 32.15
N ARG A 335 -8.28 -5.78 32.92
CA ARG A 335 -9.12 -4.63 32.59
C ARG A 335 -8.53 -3.34 33.10
N VAL A 336 -8.60 -2.30 32.26
CA VAL A 336 -8.24 -0.93 32.60
C VAL A 336 -9.51 -0.08 32.59
N TRP A 337 -9.73 0.65 33.67
CA TRP A 337 -10.94 1.45 33.85
C TRP A 337 -10.69 2.89 33.40
N LEU A 338 -11.57 3.39 32.55
CA LEU A 338 -11.57 4.78 32.12
C LEU A 338 -12.78 5.50 32.75
N SER A 339 -12.61 6.77 33.07
CA SER A 339 -13.73 7.66 33.33
C SER A 339 -14.37 8.08 32.01
N GLU A 340 -15.62 8.52 32.05
CA GLU A 340 -16.34 9.03 30.88
C GLU A 340 -15.57 10.16 30.17
N ALA A 341 -14.95 11.08 30.92
CA ALA A 341 -14.14 12.15 30.37
C ALA A 341 -12.87 11.62 29.66
N GLU A 342 -12.24 10.58 30.20
CA GLU A 342 -11.09 9.93 29.55
C GLU A 342 -11.52 9.20 28.30
N GLU A 343 -12.62 8.47 28.31
CA GLU A 343 -13.14 7.78 27.13
C GLU A 343 -13.55 8.77 26.04
N ASN A 344 -14.28 9.84 26.40
CA ASN A 344 -14.68 10.88 25.47
C ASN A 344 -13.48 11.56 24.81
N GLY A 345 -12.46 11.97 25.57
CA GLY A 345 -11.28 12.63 25.00
C GLY A 345 -10.35 11.69 24.24
N TYR A 346 -10.05 10.52 24.80
CA TYR A 346 -9.13 9.55 24.22
C TYR A 346 -9.73 8.81 23.02
N TYR A 347 -10.91 8.19 23.21
CA TYR A 347 -11.49 7.29 22.19
C TYR A 347 -12.30 8.07 21.16
N TYR A 348 -13.34 8.80 21.60
CA TYR A 348 -14.19 9.53 20.67
C TYR A 348 -13.49 10.74 20.07
N GLY A 349 -12.79 11.55 20.89
CA GLY A 349 -12.11 12.76 20.45
C GLY A 349 -10.85 12.45 19.64
N PHE A 350 -9.72 12.21 20.33
CA PHE A 350 -8.43 12.11 19.63
C PHE A 350 -8.32 10.92 18.67
N SER A 351 -8.82 9.75 19.07
CA SER A 351 -8.74 8.56 18.22
C SER A 351 -9.71 8.61 17.04
N ASN A 352 -11.02 8.81 17.28
CA ASN A 352 -12.04 8.65 16.25
C ASN A 352 -12.34 9.93 15.46
N GLU A 353 -12.30 11.11 16.07
CA GLU A 353 -12.46 12.38 15.35
C GLU A 353 -11.13 12.91 14.78
N GLY A 354 -9.99 12.53 15.36
CA GLY A 354 -8.66 12.95 14.93
C GLY A 354 -7.96 11.92 14.04
N LEU A 355 -7.44 10.84 14.64
CA LEU A 355 -6.59 9.87 13.94
C LEU A 355 -7.33 9.04 12.90
N TRP A 356 -8.56 8.62 13.17
CA TRP A 356 -9.33 7.82 12.23
C TRP A 356 -9.53 8.50 10.87
N PRO A 357 -10.08 9.74 10.78
CA PRO A 357 -10.19 10.43 9.50
C PRO A 357 -8.83 10.87 8.93
N LEU A 358 -7.81 11.10 9.75
CA LEU A 358 -6.46 11.38 9.27
C LEU A 358 -5.90 10.19 8.46
N CYS A 359 -6.05 8.98 8.99
CA CYS A 359 -5.50 7.75 8.41
C CYS A 359 -6.31 7.24 7.21
N HIS A 360 -7.63 7.33 7.29
CA HIS A 360 -8.51 7.02 6.17
C HIS A 360 -8.55 8.21 5.23
N LEU A 361 -8.18 8.05 3.97
CA LEU A 361 -8.25 9.10 2.94
C LEU A 361 -9.70 9.46 2.56
N ALA A 362 -10.63 9.27 3.48
CA ALA A 362 -12.00 9.74 3.35
C ALA A 362 -12.05 11.28 3.43
N HIS A 363 -13.03 11.90 2.80
CA HIS A 363 -13.17 13.35 2.73
C HIS A 363 -13.61 14.00 4.06
N ALA A 364 -13.58 13.24 5.16
CA ALA A 364 -13.82 13.78 6.49
C ALA A 364 -12.61 14.54 7.03
N ARG A 365 -12.84 15.71 7.58
CA ARG A 365 -11.80 16.57 8.14
C ARG A 365 -11.40 16.06 9.52
N PRO A 366 -10.12 15.77 9.80
CA PRO A 366 -9.66 15.45 11.14
C PRO A 366 -9.87 16.62 12.10
N VAL A 367 -10.32 16.32 13.31
CA VAL A 367 -10.49 17.31 14.38
C VAL A 367 -9.49 16.99 15.49
N PHE A 368 -8.64 17.97 15.81
CA PHE A 368 -7.64 17.84 16.86
C PHE A 368 -7.85 18.92 17.94
N ARG A 369 -8.05 18.50 19.18
CA ARG A 369 -8.18 19.38 20.36
C ARG A 369 -7.10 19.01 21.38
N ALA A 370 -6.47 20.02 21.99
CA ALA A 370 -5.42 19.81 22.97
C ALA A 370 -5.90 18.97 24.18
N GLN A 371 -7.12 19.21 24.65
CA GLN A 371 -7.71 18.47 25.76
C GLN A 371 -7.86 16.97 25.44
N ASP A 372 -8.28 16.64 24.20
CA ASP A 372 -8.43 15.24 23.77
C ASP A 372 -7.06 14.55 23.72
N PHE A 373 -6.02 15.26 23.26
CA PHE A 373 -4.66 14.74 23.30
C PHE A 373 -4.14 14.53 24.71
N GLU A 374 -4.43 15.42 25.65
CA GLU A 374 -4.08 15.22 27.07
C GLU A 374 -4.72 13.95 27.65
N HIS A 375 -5.99 13.68 27.31
CA HIS A 375 -6.64 12.43 27.67
C HIS A 375 -5.98 11.23 26.99
N TYR A 376 -5.62 11.35 25.71
CA TYR A 376 -4.93 10.31 24.96
C TYR A 376 -3.57 9.96 25.62
N VAL A 377 -2.78 10.94 26.01
CA VAL A 377 -1.52 10.73 26.75
C VAL A 377 -1.77 10.03 28.09
N ARG A 378 -2.75 10.50 28.86
CA ARG A 378 -3.10 9.95 30.17
C ARG A 378 -3.54 8.50 30.08
N VAL A 379 -4.42 8.19 29.12
CA VAL A 379 -4.94 6.84 28.91
C VAL A 379 -3.83 5.91 28.41
N ASN A 380 -3.02 6.33 27.44
CA ASN A 380 -1.86 5.54 27.00
C ASN A 380 -0.93 5.19 28.18
N ARG A 381 -0.70 6.13 29.12
CA ARG A 381 0.08 5.90 30.33
C ARG A 381 -0.56 4.87 31.25
N LYS A 382 -1.87 4.97 31.53
CA LYS A 382 -2.61 3.97 32.33
C LYS A 382 -2.46 2.57 31.75
N PHE A 383 -2.62 2.42 30.45
CA PHE A 383 -2.49 1.14 29.78
C PHE A 383 -1.03 0.63 29.78
N ALA A 384 -0.06 1.49 29.55
CA ALA A 384 1.36 1.14 29.65
C ALA A 384 1.73 0.67 31.07
N GLU A 385 1.19 1.30 32.10
CA GLU A 385 1.35 0.90 33.49
C GLU A 385 0.70 -0.46 33.77
N ALA A 386 -0.49 -0.69 33.27
CA ALA A 386 -1.17 -1.97 33.40
C ALA A 386 -0.38 -3.10 32.71
N VAL A 387 0.14 -2.86 31.51
CA VAL A 387 1.01 -3.82 30.80
C VAL A 387 2.26 -4.14 31.63
N CYS A 388 2.96 -3.12 32.14
CA CYS A 388 4.16 -3.32 32.94
C CYS A 388 3.87 -4.07 34.26
N ALA A 389 2.66 -3.93 34.83
CA ALA A 389 2.25 -4.66 36.05
C ALA A 389 1.91 -6.14 35.79
N GLU A 390 1.68 -6.53 34.54
CA GLU A 390 1.38 -7.92 34.14
C GLU A 390 2.63 -8.72 33.76
N VAL A 391 3.78 -8.07 33.74
CA VAL A 391 5.05 -8.66 33.31
C VAL A 391 5.86 -9.08 34.50
N ASP A 392 6.42 -10.29 34.47
CA ASP A 392 7.25 -10.90 35.49
C ASP A 392 8.70 -11.19 35.01
N THR A 393 9.03 -10.79 33.76
CA THR A 393 10.36 -10.95 33.13
C THR A 393 10.92 -9.61 32.68
N ASP A 394 12.23 -9.53 32.46
CA ASP A 394 12.91 -8.31 32.00
C ASP A 394 12.87 -8.10 30.50
N ASP A 395 12.54 -9.15 29.74
CA ASP A 395 12.52 -9.20 28.27
C ASP A 395 11.18 -9.72 27.70
N PRO A 396 10.03 -9.21 28.18
CA PRO A 396 8.71 -9.68 27.76
C PRO A 396 8.43 -9.42 26.30
N ILE A 397 7.49 -10.20 25.74
CA ILE A 397 6.92 -9.99 24.41
C ILE A 397 5.57 -9.29 24.56
N ILE A 398 5.48 -8.10 23.97
CA ILE A 398 4.30 -7.23 24.07
C ILE A 398 3.81 -6.89 22.67
N LEU A 399 2.54 -7.21 22.39
CA LEU A 399 1.85 -6.88 21.13
C LEU A 399 0.90 -5.71 21.37
N VAL A 400 1.25 -4.54 20.87
CA VAL A 400 0.44 -3.32 20.96
C VAL A 400 -0.41 -3.19 19.70
N GLN A 401 -1.70 -2.96 19.87
CA GLN A 401 -2.64 -2.98 18.77
C GLN A 401 -3.26 -1.61 18.51
N ASP A 402 -3.05 -1.16 17.26
CA ASP A 402 -3.76 -0.07 16.61
C ASP A 402 -3.45 1.36 17.11
N TYR A 403 -4.00 2.34 16.42
CA TYR A 403 -3.78 3.78 16.59
C TYR A 403 -4.20 4.33 17.96
N HIS A 404 -4.93 3.58 18.73
CA HIS A 404 -5.32 3.97 20.09
C HIS A 404 -4.12 4.08 21.05
N PHE A 405 -3.03 3.39 20.75
CA PHE A 405 -1.87 3.25 21.64
C PHE A 405 -0.55 3.70 21.00
N ALA A 406 -0.58 4.74 20.16
CA ALA A 406 0.65 5.21 19.51
C ALA A 406 1.75 5.65 20.49
N LEU A 407 1.40 6.09 21.71
CA LEU A 407 2.37 6.54 22.70
C LEU A 407 2.81 5.43 23.67
N ALA A 408 2.00 4.40 23.82
CA ALA A 408 2.24 3.32 24.80
C ALA A 408 3.57 2.56 24.57
N PRO A 409 4.02 2.27 23.34
CA PRO A 409 5.27 1.54 23.13
C PRO A 409 6.49 2.24 23.73
N LYS A 410 6.58 3.56 23.60
CA LYS A 410 7.67 4.34 24.20
C LYS A 410 7.58 4.33 25.72
N MET A 411 6.40 4.51 26.28
CA MET A 411 6.16 4.51 27.72
C MET A 411 6.49 3.15 28.35
N ILE A 412 6.16 2.05 27.64
CA ILE A 412 6.52 0.70 28.06
C ILE A 412 8.04 0.50 27.96
N ARG A 413 8.65 0.92 26.85
CA ARG A 413 10.10 0.80 26.61
C ARG A 413 10.94 1.49 27.67
N GLU A 414 10.48 2.63 28.17
CA GLU A 414 11.16 3.39 29.24
C GLU A 414 11.21 2.60 30.55
N ARG A 415 10.21 1.77 30.84
CA ARG A 415 10.14 0.91 32.03
C ARG A 415 10.75 -0.47 31.82
N LEU A 416 10.62 -1.00 30.61
CA LEU A 416 11.09 -2.33 30.20
C LEU A 416 12.05 -2.22 29.00
N PRO A 417 13.31 -1.82 29.24
CA PRO A 417 14.26 -1.52 28.16
C PRO A 417 14.57 -2.70 27.24
N ARG A 418 14.45 -3.95 27.74
CA ARG A 418 14.74 -5.17 26.98
C ARG A 418 13.52 -5.82 26.32
N ALA A 419 12.30 -5.33 26.61
CA ALA A 419 11.08 -5.89 26.07
C ALA A 419 11.10 -5.96 24.53
N THR A 420 10.56 -7.01 23.97
CA THR A 420 10.25 -7.10 22.53
C THR A 420 8.85 -6.54 22.32
N ILE A 421 8.76 -5.30 21.85
CA ILE A 421 7.48 -4.61 21.61
C ILE A 421 7.19 -4.62 20.12
N ILE A 422 6.07 -5.21 19.75
CA ILE A 422 5.57 -5.27 18.37
C ILE A 422 4.28 -4.47 18.33
N THR A 423 4.30 -3.34 17.64
CA THR A 423 3.09 -2.55 17.42
C THR A 423 2.54 -2.84 16.04
N PHE A 424 1.27 -3.20 15.96
CA PHE A 424 0.57 -3.37 14.70
C PHE A 424 -0.49 -2.29 14.53
N TRP A 425 -0.34 -1.50 13.46
CA TRP A 425 -1.23 -0.42 13.10
C TRP A 425 -2.24 -0.91 12.06
N HIS A 426 -3.50 -1.02 12.45
CA HIS A 426 -4.54 -1.65 11.61
C HIS A 426 -5.14 -0.73 10.54
N THR A 427 -5.03 0.57 10.70
CA THR A 427 -5.51 1.54 9.71
C THR A 427 -4.43 1.85 8.67
N PRO A 428 -4.77 2.41 7.51
CA PRO A 428 -3.76 2.92 6.60
C PRO A 428 -2.86 3.95 7.28
N TRP A 429 -1.56 3.94 7.00
CA TRP A 429 -0.71 5.08 7.34
C TRP A 429 -0.63 6.00 6.11
N PRO A 430 -1.10 7.27 6.20
CA PRO A 430 -1.13 8.17 5.07
C PRO A 430 0.27 8.72 4.73
N ASN A 431 0.41 9.47 3.65
CA ASN A 431 1.65 10.14 3.29
C ASN A 431 2.06 11.21 4.33
N ALA A 432 3.31 11.67 4.28
CA ALA A 432 3.87 12.59 5.26
C ALA A 432 3.11 13.93 5.31
N GLU A 433 2.65 14.46 4.17
CA GLU A 433 1.89 15.71 4.10
C GLU A 433 0.57 15.60 4.88
N ARG A 434 -0.10 14.46 4.77
CA ARG A 434 -1.33 14.20 5.53
C ARG A 434 -1.05 14.04 7.02
N VAL A 435 0.01 13.32 7.38
CA VAL A 435 0.46 13.19 8.78
C VAL A 435 0.79 14.56 9.37
N GLY A 436 1.36 15.46 8.54
CA GLY A 436 1.70 16.83 8.91
C GLY A 436 0.53 17.69 9.41
N ILE A 437 -0.73 17.28 9.13
CA ILE A 437 -1.93 17.94 9.66
C ILE A 437 -2.06 17.74 11.19
N CYS A 438 -1.56 16.60 11.72
CA CYS A 438 -1.62 16.32 13.14
C CYS A 438 -0.64 17.22 13.91
N PRO A 439 -1.09 18.00 14.89
CA PRO A 439 -0.21 18.84 15.72
C PRO A 439 0.84 18.01 16.49
N TRP A 440 0.48 16.82 16.92
CA TRP A 440 1.33 15.92 17.75
C TRP A 440 1.92 14.77 16.95
N ARG A 441 2.19 14.97 15.65
CA ARG A 441 2.79 13.98 14.76
C ARG A 441 4.13 13.45 15.25
N GLU A 442 4.96 14.32 15.84
CA GLU A 442 6.28 13.94 16.35
C GLU A 442 6.17 13.03 17.58
N GLU A 443 5.26 13.36 18.50
CA GLU A 443 4.97 12.55 19.68
C GLU A 443 4.43 11.17 19.30
N LEU A 444 3.51 11.10 18.33
CA LEU A 444 2.95 9.85 17.84
C LEU A 444 4.03 8.97 17.19
N ILE A 445 4.83 9.54 16.28
CA ILE A 445 5.92 8.83 15.61
C ILE A 445 6.96 8.37 16.65
N SER A 446 7.38 9.26 17.55
CA SER A 446 8.31 8.93 18.62
C SER A 446 7.77 7.83 19.55
N GLY A 447 6.47 7.86 19.82
CA GLY A 447 5.78 6.83 20.59
C GLY A 447 5.85 5.45 19.93
N LEU A 448 5.53 5.39 18.64
CA LEU A 448 5.60 4.16 17.84
C LEU A 448 7.03 3.62 17.71
N LEU A 449 8.04 4.50 17.59
CA LEU A 449 9.45 4.13 17.54
C LEU A 449 10.01 3.60 18.88
N GLY A 450 9.22 3.58 19.95
CA GLY A 450 9.48 2.77 21.14
C GLY A 450 9.39 1.26 20.90
N SER A 451 8.79 0.85 19.79
CA SER A 451 8.64 -0.54 19.39
C SER A 451 9.93 -1.14 18.83
N SER A 452 10.11 -2.44 19.00
CA SER A 452 11.13 -3.23 18.28
C SER A 452 10.72 -3.42 16.81
N VAL A 453 9.40 -3.59 16.57
CA VAL A 453 8.81 -3.73 15.25
C VAL A 453 7.53 -2.89 15.16
N VAL A 454 7.40 -2.09 14.12
CA VAL A 454 6.16 -1.43 13.73
C VAL A 454 5.62 -2.12 12.48
N GLY A 455 4.46 -2.72 12.60
CA GLY A 455 3.79 -3.49 11.55
C GLY A 455 2.63 -2.76 10.91
N PHE A 456 2.50 -2.90 9.60
CA PHE A 456 1.38 -2.39 8.81
C PHE A 456 0.85 -3.50 7.89
N HIS A 457 -0.33 -3.31 7.28
CA HIS A 457 -0.87 -4.30 6.34
C HIS A 457 -0.09 -4.38 5.02
N THR A 458 0.42 -3.27 4.53
CA THR A 458 1.04 -3.19 3.20
C THR A 458 2.42 -2.54 3.24
N GLN A 459 3.25 -2.85 2.24
CA GLN A 459 4.54 -2.20 2.07
C GLN A 459 4.39 -0.69 1.83
N GLN A 460 3.31 -0.25 1.19
CA GLN A 460 3.06 1.18 0.96
C GLN A 460 2.90 1.94 2.29
N HIS A 461 2.15 1.38 3.25
CA HIS A 461 2.01 2.01 4.57
C HIS A 461 3.34 2.03 5.35
N CYS A 462 4.17 1.00 5.19
CA CYS A 462 5.54 1.00 5.72
C CYS A 462 6.38 2.13 5.14
N ASN A 463 6.32 2.31 3.82
CA ASN A 463 7.05 3.38 3.13
C ASN A 463 6.57 4.76 3.58
N ASN A 464 5.24 4.97 3.62
CA ASN A 464 4.63 6.21 4.09
C ASN A 464 5.04 6.54 5.55
N PHE A 465 5.11 5.52 6.42
CA PHE A 465 5.57 5.71 7.79
C PHE A 465 7.05 6.14 7.84
N ILE A 466 7.91 5.45 7.09
CA ILE A 466 9.34 5.79 6.98
C ILE A 466 9.51 7.23 6.43
N ASP A 467 8.73 7.60 5.41
CA ASP A 467 8.77 8.95 4.84
C ASP A 467 8.24 10.01 5.84
N SER A 468 7.27 9.66 6.69
CA SER A 468 6.82 10.52 7.79
C SER A 468 7.90 10.68 8.87
N VAL A 469 8.65 9.61 9.18
CA VAL A 469 9.80 9.69 10.09
C VAL A 469 10.88 10.60 9.52
N ASP A 470 11.20 10.45 8.23
CA ASP A 470 12.20 11.29 7.53
C ASP A 470 11.82 12.78 7.51
N ALA A 471 10.52 13.05 7.35
CA ALA A 471 10.00 14.42 7.29
C ALA A 471 9.95 15.13 8.66
N PHE A 472 9.71 14.40 9.76
CA PHE A 472 9.38 15.02 11.05
C PHE A 472 10.32 14.64 12.20
N MET A 473 11.24 13.70 12.00
CA MET A 473 12.12 13.21 13.07
C MET A 473 13.58 13.24 12.65
N GLU A 474 14.44 13.66 13.56
CA GLU A 474 15.88 13.49 13.37
C GLU A 474 16.26 12.03 13.67
N SER A 475 16.47 11.22 12.62
CA SER A 475 16.74 9.80 12.72
C SER A 475 17.51 9.28 11.50
N ARG A 476 18.26 8.18 11.69
CA ARG A 476 18.89 7.49 10.54
C ARG A 476 17.95 6.43 10.01
N ILE A 477 17.63 6.53 8.73
CA ILE A 477 16.79 5.56 8.02
C ILE A 477 17.68 4.57 7.28
N ASP A 478 17.48 3.29 7.55
CA ASP A 478 18.05 2.16 6.85
C ASP A 478 16.97 1.60 5.91
N ARG A 479 16.96 2.09 4.65
CA ARG A 479 15.94 1.69 3.66
C ARG A 479 16.10 0.25 3.18
N GLU A 480 17.31 -0.32 3.20
CA GLU A 480 17.55 -1.71 2.81
C GLU A 480 16.94 -2.68 3.84
N ALA A 481 17.13 -2.37 5.11
CA ALA A 481 16.59 -3.16 6.19
C ALA A 481 15.17 -2.73 6.60
N ASN A 482 14.57 -1.71 5.97
CA ASN A 482 13.33 -1.06 6.38
C ASN A 482 13.32 -0.82 7.90
N ALA A 483 14.26 -0.03 8.38
CA ALA A 483 14.46 0.23 9.79
C ALA A 483 14.75 1.71 10.07
N VAL A 484 14.31 2.16 11.23
CA VAL A 484 14.61 3.49 11.76
C VAL A 484 15.56 3.33 12.95
N VAL A 485 16.62 4.13 12.99
CA VAL A 485 17.62 4.12 14.07
C VAL A 485 17.63 5.48 14.76
N GLN A 486 17.29 5.49 16.04
CA GLN A 486 17.37 6.64 16.92
C GLN A 486 18.35 6.35 18.08
N GLY A 487 19.52 7.00 18.07
CA GLY A 487 20.58 6.68 19.00
C GLY A 487 21.00 5.22 18.91
N ALA A 488 20.93 4.48 20.02
CA ALA A 488 21.24 3.05 20.07
C ALA A 488 20.05 2.13 19.71
N ARG A 489 18.87 2.67 19.48
CA ARG A 489 17.66 1.89 19.24
C ARG A 489 17.40 1.73 17.75
N ARG A 490 16.97 0.52 17.37
CA ARG A 490 16.57 0.17 16.01
C ARG A 490 15.14 -0.36 16.02
N SER A 491 14.25 0.29 15.29
CA SER A 491 12.87 -0.13 15.08
C SER A 491 12.71 -0.64 13.64
N LEU A 492 12.28 -1.88 13.48
CA LEU A 492 11.98 -2.46 12.18
C LEU A 492 10.58 -2.02 11.73
N VAL A 493 10.41 -1.69 10.47
CA VAL A 493 9.13 -1.37 9.86
C VAL A 493 8.79 -2.47 8.85
N ARG A 494 7.69 -3.22 9.07
CA ARG A 494 7.42 -4.44 8.31
C ARG A 494 5.96 -4.55 7.87
N PRO A 495 5.70 -5.06 6.66
CA PRO A 495 4.35 -5.41 6.24
C PRO A 495 3.95 -6.78 6.80
N TYR A 496 2.82 -6.83 7.44
CA TYR A 496 2.17 -8.05 7.94
C TYR A 496 0.70 -8.02 7.48
N PRO A 497 0.39 -8.50 6.27
CA PRO A 497 -0.99 -8.54 5.82
C PRO A 497 -1.79 -9.49 6.71
N ILE A 498 -2.87 -8.97 7.28
CA ILE A 498 -3.78 -9.82 8.05
C ILE A 498 -4.47 -10.81 7.12
N SER A 499 -4.63 -12.03 7.58
CA SER A 499 -5.36 -13.08 6.86
C SER A 499 -6.53 -13.59 7.69
N ILE A 500 -7.38 -14.38 7.07
CA ILE A 500 -8.51 -15.06 7.71
C ILE A 500 -8.34 -16.57 7.60
N GLU A 501 -8.90 -17.28 8.55
CA GLU A 501 -9.04 -18.72 8.45
C GLU A 501 -10.07 -19.08 7.35
N TRP A 502 -9.68 -19.94 6.40
CA TRP A 502 -10.58 -20.38 5.35
C TRP A 502 -10.42 -21.89 5.06
N PRO A 503 -11.49 -22.68 5.00
CA PRO A 503 -12.86 -22.29 5.37
C PRO A 503 -13.00 -22.07 6.88
N VAL A 504 -13.79 -21.07 7.26
CA VAL A 504 -14.10 -20.81 8.68
C VAL A 504 -14.88 -21.97 9.27
N HIS A 505 -14.61 -22.32 10.53
CA HIS A 505 -15.16 -23.52 11.18
C HIS A 505 -16.69 -23.59 11.17
N TRP A 506 -17.38 -22.46 11.29
CA TRP A 506 -18.85 -22.39 11.29
C TRP A 506 -19.49 -22.63 9.91
N LEU A 507 -18.73 -22.54 8.80
CA LEU A 507 -19.24 -22.90 7.46
C LEU A 507 -19.69 -24.37 7.36
N ARG A 508 -19.17 -25.24 8.24
CA ARG A 508 -19.59 -26.64 8.31
C ARG A 508 -21.01 -26.82 8.84
N GLN A 509 -21.58 -25.79 9.48
CA GLN A 509 -22.90 -25.80 10.13
C GLN A 509 -23.94 -25.01 9.33
N VAL A 510 -23.58 -24.39 8.22
CA VAL A 510 -24.52 -23.64 7.38
C VAL A 510 -25.28 -24.57 6.42
N PRO A 511 -26.54 -24.28 6.11
CA PRO A 511 -27.30 -25.05 5.14
C PRO A 511 -26.69 -24.93 3.72
N MET A 512 -27.06 -25.86 2.86
CA MET A 512 -26.68 -25.79 1.45
C MET A 512 -27.20 -24.49 0.82
N VAL A 513 -26.45 -23.91 -0.12
CA VAL A 513 -26.73 -22.61 -0.72
C VAL A 513 -28.16 -22.53 -1.28
N GLU A 514 -28.61 -23.57 -1.98
CA GLU A 514 -29.94 -23.61 -2.59
C GLU A 514 -31.05 -23.57 -1.54
N ALA A 515 -30.88 -24.34 -0.47
CA ALA A 515 -31.84 -24.38 0.64
C ALA A 515 -31.89 -23.02 1.38
N ALA A 516 -30.71 -22.45 1.67
CA ALA A 516 -30.61 -21.13 2.31
C ALA A 516 -31.23 -20.03 1.43
N ARG A 517 -31.01 -20.08 0.12
CA ARG A 517 -31.57 -19.12 -0.85
C ARG A 517 -33.09 -19.11 -0.83
N VAL A 518 -33.70 -20.28 -0.83
CA VAL A 518 -35.16 -20.43 -0.78
C VAL A 518 -35.72 -19.95 0.57
N GLN A 519 -35.06 -20.34 1.65
CA GLN A 519 -35.46 -19.96 3.00
C GLN A 519 -35.41 -18.44 3.20
N VAL A 520 -34.28 -17.79 2.90
CA VAL A 520 -34.09 -16.35 3.09
C VAL A 520 -35.06 -15.55 2.24
N ARG A 521 -35.29 -15.93 0.96
CA ARG A 521 -36.28 -15.24 0.13
C ARG A 521 -37.69 -15.33 0.71
N ARG A 522 -38.05 -16.51 1.22
CA ARG A 522 -39.35 -16.69 1.87
C ARG A 522 -39.49 -15.83 3.14
N GLU A 523 -38.45 -15.81 3.98
CA GLU A 523 -38.42 -14.99 5.21
C GLU A 523 -38.53 -13.49 4.92
N LEU A 524 -37.94 -13.03 3.82
CA LEU A 524 -38.01 -11.63 3.37
C LEU A 524 -39.21 -11.32 2.49
N GLY A 525 -40.09 -12.30 2.19
CA GLY A 525 -41.23 -12.11 1.30
C GLY A 525 -40.88 -11.77 -0.16
N LEU A 526 -39.71 -12.25 -0.63
CA LEU A 526 -39.24 -12.01 -1.97
C LEU A 526 -39.61 -13.15 -2.93
N GLU A 527 -39.86 -12.79 -4.19
CA GLU A 527 -40.05 -13.76 -5.28
C GLU A 527 -38.77 -14.61 -5.50
N PRO A 528 -38.91 -15.84 -6.01
CA PRO A 528 -37.77 -16.76 -6.18
C PRO A 528 -36.63 -16.23 -7.09
N ASP A 529 -36.98 -15.38 -8.06
CA ASP A 529 -36.08 -14.77 -9.06
C ASP A 529 -35.66 -13.33 -8.71
N ALA A 530 -36.19 -12.77 -7.60
CA ALA A 530 -35.82 -11.43 -7.19
C ALA A 530 -34.31 -11.29 -6.95
N LEU A 531 -33.74 -10.20 -7.44
CA LEU A 531 -32.37 -9.84 -7.16
C LEU A 531 -32.24 -9.38 -5.70
N LEU A 532 -31.30 -9.96 -4.98
CA LEU A 532 -31.05 -9.63 -3.58
C LEU A 532 -29.61 -9.17 -3.41
N GLY A 533 -29.42 -7.91 -3.10
CA GLY A 533 -28.13 -7.34 -2.69
C GLY A 533 -27.97 -7.37 -1.17
N VAL A 534 -26.81 -7.76 -0.68
CA VAL A 534 -26.51 -7.79 0.75
C VAL A 534 -25.31 -6.89 1.04
N GLY A 535 -25.46 -5.96 1.98
CA GLY A 535 -24.38 -5.14 2.55
C GLY A 535 -24.39 -5.26 4.06
N VAL A 536 -23.29 -5.70 4.66
CA VAL A 536 -23.11 -5.83 6.11
C VAL A 536 -21.89 -5.01 6.53
N ASP A 537 -22.15 -3.87 7.14
CA ASP A 537 -21.12 -2.93 7.60
C ASP A 537 -21.52 -2.30 8.93
N ARG A 538 -20.53 -1.79 9.65
CA ARG A 538 -20.80 -0.84 10.75
C ARG A 538 -21.33 0.47 10.14
N LEU A 539 -22.17 1.18 10.88
CA LEU A 539 -22.58 2.53 10.50
C LEU A 539 -21.38 3.48 10.69
N ASP A 540 -20.64 3.66 9.62
CA ASP A 540 -19.38 4.43 9.58
C ASP A 540 -19.26 5.07 8.19
N TYR A 541 -18.94 6.35 8.13
CA TYR A 541 -18.82 7.10 6.88
C TYR A 541 -17.77 6.52 5.92
N THR A 542 -16.73 5.85 6.46
CA THR A 542 -15.70 5.19 5.64
C THR A 542 -16.23 3.99 4.85
N LYS A 543 -17.45 3.53 5.13
CA LYS A 543 -18.08 2.38 4.46
C LYS A 543 -18.91 2.76 3.23
N GLY A 544 -19.09 4.05 2.98
CA GLY A 544 -19.83 4.53 1.82
C GLY A 544 -21.26 4.00 1.73
N ILE A 545 -21.96 3.93 2.88
CA ILE A 545 -23.32 3.35 2.92
C ILE A 545 -24.30 4.25 2.16
N GLU A 546 -24.19 5.56 2.34
CA GLU A 546 -25.03 6.55 1.67
C GLU A 546 -24.77 6.55 0.16
N GLU A 547 -23.51 6.54 -0.24
CA GLU A 547 -23.12 6.46 -1.65
C GLU A 547 -23.57 5.15 -2.31
N ARG A 548 -23.53 4.04 -1.56
CA ARG A 548 -24.03 2.75 -2.03
C ARG A 548 -25.54 2.78 -2.27
N LEU A 549 -26.31 3.35 -1.35
CA LEU A 549 -27.76 3.50 -1.50
C LEU A 549 -28.10 4.42 -2.66
N SER A 550 -27.40 5.56 -2.79
CA SER A 550 -27.57 6.49 -3.91
C SER A 550 -27.23 5.83 -5.26
N ALA A 551 -26.16 5.02 -5.32
CA ALA A 551 -25.81 4.30 -6.52
C ALA A 551 -26.85 3.24 -6.92
N VAL A 552 -27.49 2.59 -5.96
CA VAL A 552 -28.59 1.64 -6.24
C VAL A 552 -29.84 2.39 -6.72
N ASP A 553 -30.15 3.53 -6.11
CA ASP A 553 -31.27 4.38 -6.54
C ASP A 553 -31.11 4.86 -7.99
N GLU A 554 -29.91 5.35 -8.33
CA GLU A 554 -29.56 5.74 -9.71
C GLU A 554 -29.63 4.56 -10.70
N LEU A 555 -29.30 3.34 -10.26
CA LEU A 555 -29.35 2.15 -11.11
C LEU A 555 -30.80 1.71 -11.40
N LEU A 556 -31.73 2.00 -10.49
CA LEU A 556 -33.14 1.59 -10.59
C LEU A 556 -34.01 2.61 -11.32
N THR A 557 -33.55 3.85 -11.45
CA THR A 557 -34.19 4.92 -12.24
C THR A 557 -33.78 4.89 -13.69
#